data_ed0a5619f629997c76e99e9414bbbfde
#
_entry.id   ed0a5619f629997c76e99e9414bbbfde
#
_cell.length_a   1.000
_cell.length_b   1.000
_cell.length_c   1.000
_cell.angle_alpha   90.00
_cell.angle_beta   90.00
_cell.angle_gamma   90.00
#
_symmetry.space_group_name_H-M   'P 1'
#
loop_
_entity.id
_entity.type
_entity.pdbx_description
1 polymer ?
#
loop_
_entity_poly.entity_id
_entity_poly.type
_entity_poly.pdbx_seq_one_letter_code
_entity_poly.pdbx_strand_id
1 'polypeptide(L)'
;SISKDDFIKICLSPDNNLIPDLWNKLPGKSVWLPADRALIVDILRKEDLKTHFGVSKIFSPDLVSIIEMILRKKILSSISMTKKSGVLAIGLDTIKTQLIQNRNCLIIVAMGAKSLTNKPLFASENVSIFENLLEQKDLEKSTGKINVKYIGVFSKNFKKTIQVDLNKLK
;
A
#
# COMPACT_ATOMS: atom_id res chain seq x y z
N SER A 1 5.42 -13.74 -15.61
CA SER A 1 4.02 -14.02 -15.32
C SER A 1 3.38 -12.84 -14.59
N ILE A 2 2.15 -12.51 -14.98
CA ILE A 2 1.40 -11.41 -14.37
C ILE A 2 0.75 -11.94 -13.10
N SER A 3 1.08 -11.33 -11.96
CA SER A 3 0.51 -11.68 -10.66
C SER A 3 -0.69 -10.80 -10.33
N LYS A 4 -1.66 -11.33 -9.57
CA LYS A 4 -2.76 -10.53 -9.01
C LYS A 4 -2.24 -9.36 -8.16
N ASP A 5 -1.03 -9.48 -7.63
CA ASP A 5 -0.39 -8.43 -6.84
C ASP A 5 -0.09 -7.16 -7.65
N ASP A 6 -0.09 -7.25 -8.98
CA ASP A 6 0.13 -6.12 -9.88
C ASP A 6 -1.18 -5.44 -10.33
N PHE A 7 -2.33 -5.93 -9.86
CA PHE A 7 -3.64 -5.45 -10.28
C PHE A 7 -4.49 -5.00 -9.10
N ILE A 8 -5.44 -4.12 -9.41
CA ILE A 8 -6.42 -3.62 -8.46
C ILE A 8 -7.80 -4.04 -8.93
N LYS A 9 -8.57 -4.70 -8.06
CA LYS A 9 -9.94 -5.10 -8.34
C LYS A 9 -10.87 -3.91 -8.20
N ILE A 10 -11.70 -3.68 -9.22
CA ILE A 10 -12.71 -2.63 -9.26
C ILE A 10 -14.07 -3.26 -9.46
N CYS A 11 -15.02 -2.88 -8.63
CA CYS A 11 -16.42 -3.32 -8.71
C CYS A 11 -17.30 -2.15 -9.12
N LEU A 12 -18.49 -2.46 -9.63
CA LEU A 12 -19.51 -1.46 -9.94
C LEU A 12 -20.62 -1.53 -8.90
N SER A 13 -20.94 -0.40 -8.26
CA SER A 13 -22.05 -0.33 -7.31
C SER A 13 -23.40 -0.35 -8.03
N PRO A 14 -24.53 -0.60 -7.31
CA PRO A 14 -25.86 -0.48 -7.92
C PRO A 14 -26.14 0.88 -8.54
N ASP A 15 -25.49 1.95 -8.03
CA ASP A 15 -25.62 3.32 -8.55
C ASP A 15 -24.62 3.62 -9.67
N ASN A 16 -23.98 2.59 -10.25
CA ASN A 16 -23.00 2.71 -11.32
C ASN A 16 -21.74 3.52 -10.97
N ASN A 17 -21.33 3.49 -9.70
CA ASN A 17 -20.06 4.04 -9.26
C ASN A 17 -18.98 2.94 -9.27
N LEU A 18 -17.79 3.28 -9.74
CA LEU A 18 -16.64 2.38 -9.64
C LEU A 18 -16.09 2.42 -8.22
N ILE A 19 -15.93 1.25 -7.62
CA ILE A 19 -15.48 1.10 -6.23
C ILE A 19 -14.27 0.16 -6.19
N PRO A 20 -13.11 0.62 -5.69
CA PRO A 20 -11.96 -0.27 -5.47
C PRO A 20 -12.27 -1.29 -4.39
N ASP A 21 -11.95 -2.56 -4.65
CA ASP A 21 -12.14 -3.66 -3.71
C ASP A 21 -10.80 -4.29 -3.36
N LEU A 22 -10.04 -3.64 -2.49
CA LEU A 22 -8.69 -4.06 -2.12
C LEU A 22 -8.67 -5.28 -1.19
N TRP A 23 -9.79 -5.59 -0.54
CA TRP A 23 -9.94 -6.76 0.34
C TRP A 23 -10.62 -7.94 -0.34
N ASN A 24 -11.01 -7.81 -1.61
CA ASN A 24 -11.71 -8.84 -2.39
C ASN A 24 -12.95 -9.37 -1.67
N LYS A 25 -13.79 -8.47 -1.18
CA LYS A 25 -14.97 -8.82 -0.39
C LYS A 25 -16.30 -8.38 -1.01
N LEU A 26 -16.28 -7.53 -2.00
CA LEU A 26 -17.50 -7.01 -2.62
C LEU A 26 -18.09 -8.02 -3.61
N PRO A 27 -19.42 -8.21 -3.57
CA PRO A 27 -20.09 -9.09 -4.52
C PRO A 27 -20.26 -8.43 -5.88
N GLY A 28 -20.67 -9.22 -6.86
CA GLY A 28 -21.04 -8.75 -8.18
C GLY A 28 -19.90 -8.77 -9.18
N LYS A 29 -20.17 -8.15 -10.33
CA LYS A 29 -19.24 -8.12 -11.44
C LYS A 29 -18.07 -7.19 -11.16
N SER A 30 -16.88 -7.59 -11.55
CA SER A 30 -15.65 -6.84 -11.30
C SER A 30 -14.73 -6.86 -12.50
N VAL A 31 -13.74 -5.96 -12.46
CA VAL A 31 -12.64 -5.91 -13.41
C VAL A 31 -11.34 -5.73 -12.64
N TRP A 32 -10.25 -6.28 -13.13
CA TRP A 32 -8.92 -6.11 -12.57
C TRP A 32 -8.13 -5.15 -13.44
N LEU A 33 -7.78 -3.99 -12.90
CA LEU A 33 -7.00 -2.96 -13.59
C LEU A 33 -5.55 -3.00 -13.14
N PRO A 34 -4.58 -2.75 -14.05
CA PRO A 34 -3.18 -2.65 -13.65
C PRO A 34 -2.98 -1.55 -12.60
N ALA A 35 -2.09 -1.78 -11.65
CA ALA A 35 -1.76 -0.80 -10.61
C ALA A 35 -0.81 0.28 -11.18
N ASP A 36 -1.27 1.00 -12.17
CA ASP A 36 -0.53 2.04 -12.89
C ASP A 36 -1.47 3.22 -13.16
N ARG A 37 -1.11 4.40 -12.65
CA ARG A 37 -1.97 5.60 -12.74
C ARG A 37 -2.32 5.98 -14.17
N ALA A 38 -1.32 5.99 -15.06
CA ALA A 38 -1.50 6.38 -16.45
C ALA A 38 -2.40 5.39 -17.19
N LEU A 39 -2.22 4.09 -16.96
CA LEU A 39 -3.03 3.05 -17.57
C LEU A 39 -4.48 3.11 -17.07
N ILE A 40 -4.69 3.35 -15.79
CA ILE A 40 -6.05 3.48 -15.23
C ILE A 40 -6.76 4.69 -15.85
N VAL A 41 -6.10 5.83 -15.94
CA VAL A 41 -6.68 7.03 -16.56
C VAL A 41 -7.02 6.76 -18.03
N ASP A 42 -6.14 6.09 -18.77
CA ASP A 42 -6.35 5.75 -20.16
C ASP A 42 -7.54 4.79 -20.34
N ILE A 43 -7.65 3.77 -19.51
CA ILE A 43 -8.77 2.81 -19.52
C ILE A 43 -10.09 3.52 -19.22
N LEU A 44 -10.09 4.47 -18.29
CA LEU A 44 -11.30 5.25 -17.97
C LEU A 44 -11.77 6.15 -19.10
N ARG A 45 -10.86 6.63 -19.93
CA ARG A 45 -11.20 7.42 -21.12
C ARG A 45 -11.83 6.61 -22.23
N LYS A 46 -11.46 5.32 -22.32
CA LYS A 46 -12.04 4.39 -23.27
C LYS A 46 -13.33 3.83 -22.67
N GLU A 47 -14.36 3.70 -23.46
CA GLU A 47 -15.66 3.25 -22.97
C GLU A 47 -15.75 1.73 -22.78
N ASP A 48 -14.63 1.03 -22.73
CA ASP A 48 -14.55 -0.43 -22.60
C ASP A 48 -15.17 -0.94 -21.29
N LEU A 49 -15.07 -0.15 -20.20
CA LEU A 49 -15.65 -0.53 -18.91
C LEU A 49 -17.18 -0.57 -18.96
N LYS A 50 -17.80 0.34 -19.71
CA LYS A 50 -19.25 0.35 -19.90
C LYS A 50 -19.72 -0.94 -20.58
N THR A 51 -18.98 -1.36 -21.59
CA THR A 51 -19.25 -2.61 -22.30
C THR A 51 -19.04 -3.82 -21.38
N HIS A 52 -17.95 -3.82 -20.63
CA HIS A 52 -17.63 -4.91 -19.69
C HIS A 52 -18.71 -5.09 -18.62
N PHE A 53 -19.20 -4.00 -18.03
CA PHE A 53 -20.25 -4.05 -17.01
C PHE A 53 -21.67 -4.09 -17.57
N GLY A 54 -21.83 -3.89 -18.87
CA GLY A 54 -23.15 -3.90 -19.51
C GLY A 54 -24.03 -2.73 -19.12
N VAL A 55 -23.45 -1.56 -18.89
CA VAL A 55 -24.18 -0.36 -18.47
C VAL A 55 -23.89 0.81 -19.44
N SER A 56 -24.83 1.77 -19.50
CA SER A 56 -24.69 2.95 -20.35
C SER A 56 -23.94 4.10 -19.70
N LYS A 57 -23.85 4.10 -18.36
CA LYS A 57 -23.25 5.17 -17.59
C LYS A 57 -22.42 4.62 -16.44
N ILE A 58 -21.23 5.20 -16.22
CA ILE A 58 -20.34 4.87 -15.10
C ILE A 58 -19.87 6.18 -14.48
N PHE A 59 -19.90 6.25 -13.15
CA PHE A 59 -19.42 7.40 -12.40
C PHE A 59 -18.09 7.05 -11.73
N SER A 60 -17.04 7.80 -12.05
CA SER A 60 -15.71 7.64 -11.44
C SER A 60 -14.96 8.98 -11.46
N PRO A 61 -15.38 9.95 -10.64
CA PRO A 61 -14.84 11.31 -10.73
C PRO A 61 -13.33 11.37 -10.51
N ASP A 62 -12.79 10.56 -9.60
CA ASP A 62 -11.34 10.50 -9.37
C ASP A 62 -10.95 9.15 -8.77
N LEU A 63 -11.03 8.13 -9.62
CA LEU A 63 -10.76 6.75 -9.18
C LEU A 63 -9.34 6.56 -8.65
N VAL A 64 -8.34 7.21 -9.27
CA VAL A 64 -6.94 7.11 -8.86
C VAL A 64 -6.75 7.62 -7.43
N SER A 65 -7.29 8.78 -7.11
CA SER A 65 -7.19 9.34 -5.75
C SER A 65 -7.92 8.48 -4.72
N ILE A 66 -9.06 7.92 -5.09
CA ILE A 66 -9.81 7.02 -4.21
C ILE A 66 -9.01 5.74 -3.94
N ILE A 67 -8.40 5.16 -4.97
CA ILE A 67 -7.54 3.98 -4.83
C ILE A 67 -6.36 4.28 -3.89
N GLU A 68 -5.69 5.40 -4.09
CA GLU A 68 -4.54 5.79 -3.24
C GLU A 68 -4.96 5.99 -1.78
N MET A 69 -6.09 6.65 -1.55
CA MET A 69 -6.62 6.85 -0.20
C MET A 69 -6.92 5.51 0.50
N ILE A 70 -7.56 4.58 -0.20
CA ILE A 70 -7.91 3.28 0.35
C ILE A 70 -6.66 2.43 0.58
N LEU A 71 -5.68 2.47 -0.34
CA LEU A 71 -4.40 1.79 -0.18
C LEU A 71 -3.66 2.28 1.07
N ARG A 72 -3.60 3.60 1.29
CA ARG A 72 -2.97 4.16 2.49
C ARG A 72 -3.66 3.69 3.75
N LYS A 73 -4.99 3.72 3.79
CA LYS A 73 -5.76 3.22 4.94
C LYS A 73 -5.47 1.74 5.21
N LYS A 74 -5.43 0.93 4.17
CA LYS A 74 -5.15 -0.50 4.30
C LYS A 74 -3.74 -0.74 4.85
N ILE A 75 -2.74 -0.03 4.33
CA ILE A 75 -1.35 -0.11 4.80
C ILE A 75 -1.25 0.30 6.28
N LEU A 76 -1.86 1.42 6.65
CA LEU A 76 -1.83 1.92 8.03
C LEU A 76 -2.53 0.99 9.00
N SER A 77 -3.61 0.35 8.59
CA SER A 77 -4.29 -0.69 9.36
C SER A 77 -3.38 -1.90 9.59
N SER A 78 -2.67 -2.32 8.55
CA SER A 78 -1.70 -3.42 8.66
C SER A 78 -0.54 -3.06 9.60
N ILE A 79 -0.04 -1.82 9.56
CA ILE A 79 0.99 -1.33 10.48
C ILE A 79 0.50 -1.41 11.93
N SER A 80 -0.74 -0.98 12.20
CA SER A 80 -1.34 -1.10 13.53
C SER A 80 -1.38 -2.55 14.02
N MET A 81 -1.68 -3.48 13.12
CA MET A 81 -1.69 -4.91 13.43
C MET A 81 -0.29 -5.44 13.74
N THR A 82 0.75 -4.98 13.03
CA THR A 82 2.14 -5.38 13.32
C THR A 82 2.57 -4.93 14.71
N LYS A 83 2.16 -3.73 15.13
CA LYS A 83 2.42 -3.23 16.48
C LYS A 83 1.76 -4.12 17.52
N LYS A 84 0.49 -4.44 17.34
CA LYS A 84 -0.26 -5.32 18.26
C LYS A 84 0.35 -6.70 18.34
N SER A 85 0.94 -7.20 17.26
CA SER A 85 1.58 -8.51 17.19
C SER A 85 3.03 -8.51 17.73
N GLY A 86 3.56 -7.36 18.12
CA GLY A 86 4.91 -7.25 18.66
C GLY A 86 6.04 -7.39 17.64
N VAL A 87 5.75 -7.17 16.36
CA VAL A 87 6.74 -7.33 15.27
C VAL A 87 7.11 -6.00 14.62
N LEU A 88 6.71 -4.88 15.21
CA LEU A 88 7.00 -3.53 14.72
C LEU A 88 8.07 -2.87 15.57
N ALA A 89 9.14 -2.38 14.93
CA ALA A 89 10.13 -1.51 15.55
C ALA A 89 9.83 -0.07 15.17
N ILE A 90 9.78 0.82 16.14
CA ILE A 90 9.51 2.24 15.94
C ILE A 90 10.78 3.02 16.26
N GLY A 91 11.24 3.82 15.28
CA GLY A 91 12.45 4.61 15.41
C GLY A 91 13.70 3.91 14.89
N LEU A 92 14.65 4.71 14.44
CA LEU A 92 15.84 4.21 13.74
C LEU A 92 16.73 3.35 14.63
N ASP A 93 16.91 3.76 15.89
CA ASP A 93 17.76 3.01 16.84
C ASP A 93 17.20 1.63 17.13
N THR A 94 15.89 1.53 17.31
CA THR A 94 15.20 0.24 17.53
C THR A 94 15.34 -0.66 16.31
N ILE A 95 15.18 -0.09 15.12
CA ILE A 95 15.34 -0.83 13.85
C ILE A 95 16.77 -1.39 13.75
N LYS A 96 17.79 -0.57 14.01
CA LYS A 96 19.19 -0.98 13.96
C LYS A 96 19.48 -2.11 14.94
N THR A 97 18.98 -2.01 16.17
CA THR A 97 19.16 -3.02 17.18
C THR A 97 18.55 -4.36 16.76
N GLN A 98 17.34 -4.36 16.22
CA GLN A 98 16.67 -5.58 15.80
C GLN A 98 17.30 -6.18 14.53
N LEU A 99 17.86 -5.37 13.64
CA LEU A 99 18.54 -5.84 12.44
C LEU A 99 19.77 -6.70 12.75
N ILE A 100 20.39 -6.53 13.93
CA ILE A 100 21.51 -7.36 14.35
C ILE A 100 21.08 -8.84 14.48
N GLN A 101 19.87 -9.07 14.96
CA GLN A 101 19.34 -10.41 15.18
C GLN A 101 18.51 -10.96 14.02
N ASN A 102 17.81 -10.10 13.31
CA ASN A 102 16.92 -10.48 12.20
C ASN A 102 17.05 -9.50 11.04
N ARG A 103 17.65 -9.97 9.96
CA ARG A 103 17.87 -9.14 8.77
C ARG A 103 16.71 -9.14 7.78
N ASN A 104 15.62 -9.82 8.08
CA ASN A 104 14.43 -9.79 7.25
C ASN A 104 13.48 -8.72 7.76
N CYS A 105 13.53 -7.53 7.13
CA CYS A 105 12.83 -6.35 7.58
C CYS A 105 12.26 -5.55 6.43
N LEU A 106 11.07 -5.01 6.63
CA LEU A 106 10.49 -3.97 5.77
C LEU A 106 10.60 -2.65 6.52
N ILE A 107 11.31 -1.68 5.95
CA ILE A 107 11.47 -0.35 6.54
C ILE A 107 10.62 0.64 5.75
N ILE A 108 9.84 1.44 6.47
CA ILE A 108 9.05 2.54 5.90
C ILE A 108 9.59 3.84 6.45
N VAL A 109 9.95 4.75 5.54
CA VAL A 109 10.48 6.07 5.86
C VAL A 109 9.41 7.11 5.53
N ALA A 110 9.03 7.92 6.52
CA ALA A 110 8.02 8.95 6.34
C ALA A 110 8.45 10.01 5.31
N MET A 111 7.48 10.61 4.65
CA MET A 111 7.73 11.73 3.73
C MET A 111 8.53 12.82 4.43
N GLY A 112 9.58 13.32 3.78
CA GLY A 112 10.43 14.38 4.30
C GLY A 112 11.51 13.96 5.29
N ALA A 113 11.51 12.69 5.73
CA ALA A 113 12.55 12.17 6.59
C ALA A 113 13.81 11.82 5.77
N LYS A 114 14.95 11.77 6.45
CA LYS A 114 16.23 11.47 5.81
C LYS A 114 16.25 10.08 5.22
N SER A 115 16.65 9.96 3.96
CA SER A 115 16.69 8.69 3.25
C SER A 115 17.68 7.69 3.86
N LEU A 116 17.33 6.42 3.81
CA LEU A 116 18.17 5.30 4.22
C LEU A 116 18.69 4.46 3.03
N THR A 117 18.24 4.77 1.82
CA THR A 117 18.43 3.92 0.64
C THR A 117 19.89 3.58 0.37
N ASN A 118 20.81 4.50 0.46
CA ASN A 118 22.22 4.27 0.12
C ASN A 118 23.12 4.00 1.32
N LYS A 119 22.53 3.62 2.46
CA LYS A 119 23.32 3.35 3.67
C LYS A 119 23.69 1.87 3.76
N PRO A 120 25.00 1.54 3.95
CA PRO A 120 25.46 0.15 3.99
C PRO A 120 24.76 -0.74 5.01
N LEU A 121 24.35 -0.18 6.15
CA LEU A 121 23.68 -0.93 7.21
C LEU A 121 22.38 -1.58 6.73
N PHE A 122 21.69 -0.94 5.77
CA PHE A 122 20.41 -1.39 5.25
C PHE A 122 20.52 -2.05 3.87
N ALA A 123 21.73 -2.23 3.37
CA ALA A 123 22.00 -2.84 2.07
C ALA A 123 22.03 -4.37 2.20
N SER A 124 20.85 -4.99 2.15
CA SER A 124 20.69 -6.45 2.21
C SER A 124 19.50 -6.84 1.36
N GLU A 125 19.57 -8.02 0.74
CA GLU A 125 18.48 -8.56 -0.08
C GLU A 125 17.19 -8.73 0.72
N ASN A 126 17.31 -8.99 2.01
CA ASN A 126 16.18 -9.24 2.88
C ASN A 126 15.65 -7.98 3.57
N VAL A 127 16.25 -6.81 3.29
CA VAL A 127 15.78 -5.52 3.80
C VAL A 127 15.16 -4.75 2.63
N SER A 128 13.87 -4.47 2.74
CA SER A 128 13.16 -3.64 1.77
C SER A 128 12.90 -2.27 2.36
N ILE A 129 13.14 -1.20 1.60
CA ILE A 129 12.96 0.18 2.06
C ILE A 129 11.96 0.88 1.14
N PHE A 130 10.94 1.49 1.74
CA PHE A 130 9.96 2.31 1.03
C PHE A 130 9.98 3.72 1.63
N GLU A 131 10.15 4.70 0.76
CA GLU A 131 10.30 6.11 1.14
C GLU A 131 9.30 6.98 0.39
N ASN A 132 8.91 8.11 0.98
CA ASN A 132 8.07 9.14 0.37
C ASN A 132 6.66 8.66 -0.04
N LEU A 133 6.10 7.66 0.62
CA LEU A 133 4.76 7.15 0.33
C LEU A 133 3.74 7.48 1.41
N LEU A 134 4.17 7.54 2.68
CA LEU A 134 3.30 7.79 3.82
C LEU A 134 3.78 9.00 4.60
N GLU A 135 2.83 9.77 5.12
CA GLU A 135 3.13 10.95 5.93
C GLU A 135 3.47 10.56 7.37
N GLN A 136 4.30 11.37 8.02
CA GLN A 136 4.67 11.17 9.42
C GLN A 136 3.44 11.11 10.33
N LYS A 137 2.49 12.03 10.15
CA LYS A 137 1.26 12.08 10.95
C LYS A 137 0.45 10.78 10.86
N ASP A 138 0.43 10.13 9.70
CA ASP A 138 -0.29 8.88 9.51
C ASP A 138 0.40 7.73 10.24
N LEU A 139 1.73 7.68 10.21
CA LEU A 139 2.50 6.70 10.96
C LEU A 139 2.32 6.91 12.47
N GLU A 140 2.28 8.15 12.91
CA GLU A 140 2.04 8.48 14.32
C GLU A 140 0.65 8.04 14.76
N LYS A 141 -0.36 8.27 13.93
CA LYS A 141 -1.73 7.86 14.22
C LYS A 141 -1.86 6.33 14.29
N SER A 142 -1.26 5.61 13.35
CA SER A 142 -1.35 4.15 13.30
C SER A 142 -0.56 3.45 14.41
N THR A 143 0.50 4.07 14.92
CA THR A 143 1.34 3.51 15.99
C THR A 143 0.98 4.02 17.38
N GLY A 144 0.26 5.14 17.49
CA GLY A 144 -0.04 5.79 18.76
C GLY A 144 1.19 6.45 19.41
N LYS A 145 2.24 6.73 18.64
CA LYS A 145 3.47 7.36 19.10
C LYS A 145 3.69 8.67 18.39
N ILE A 146 4.53 9.55 18.97
CA ILE A 146 4.91 10.84 18.37
C ILE A 146 6.32 10.74 17.78
N ASN A 147 6.64 11.65 16.85
CA ASN A 147 7.95 11.71 16.17
C ASN A 147 8.31 10.41 15.45
N VAL A 148 7.34 9.79 14.80
CA VAL A 148 7.55 8.53 14.07
C VAL A 148 7.93 8.83 12.63
N LYS A 149 9.23 8.76 12.34
CA LYS A 149 9.78 8.97 10.99
C LYS A 149 10.20 7.67 10.33
N TYR A 150 10.51 6.65 11.12
CA TYR A 150 11.01 5.36 10.67
C TYR A 150 10.30 4.25 11.40
N ILE A 151 9.81 3.24 10.67
CA ILE A 151 9.28 2.02 11.25
C ILE A 151 9.88 0.82 10.52
N GLY A 152 10.01 -0.31 11.23
CA GLY A 152 10.50 -1.55 10.67
C GLY A 152 9.58 -2.71 11.03
N VAL A 153 9.20 -3.50 10.04
CA VAL A 153 8.35 -4.68 10.20
C VAL A 153 9.23 -5.93 10.13
N PHE A 154 9.28 -6.70 11.23
CA PHE A 154 10.12 -7.88 11.38
C PHE A 154 9.30 -9.17 11.36
N SER A 155 8.36 -9.27 10.41
CA SER A 155 7.54 -10.45 10.18
C SER A 155 7.46 -10.72 8.68
N LYS A 156 7.79 -11.94 8.26
CA LYS A 156 7.73 -12.32 6.85
C LYS A 156 6.31 -12.17 6.27
N ASN A 157 5.31 -12.56 7.04
CA ASN A 157 3.92 -12.52 6.58
C ASN A 157 3.42 -11.08 6.41
N PHE A 158 3.61 -10.24 7.43
CA PHE A 158 3.23 -8.83 7.35
C PHE A 158 4.06 -8.07 6.31
N LYS A 159 5.36 -8.36 6.24
CA LYS A 159 6.23 -7.76 5.23
C LYS A 159 5.69 -8.00 3.83
N LYS A 160 5.33 -9.24 3.50
CA LYS A 160 4.81 -9.60 2.18
C LYS A 160 3.52 -8.83 1.87
N THR A 161 2.57 -8.83 2.79
CA THR A 161 1.27 -8.16 2.59
C THR A 161 1.43 -6.65 2.42
N ILE A 162 2.20 -6.02 3.31
CA ILE A 162 2.40 -4.57 3.27
C ILE A 162 3.20 -4.16 2.04
N GLN A 163 4.21 -4.93 1.66
CA GLN A 163 5.04 -4.64 0.50
C GLN A 163 4.24 -4.66 -0.80
N VAL A 164 3.31 -5.60 -0.95
CA VAL A 164 2.40 -5.65 -2.11
C VAL A 164 1.60 -4.35 -2.21
N ASP A 165 1.01 -3.92 -1.11
CA ASP A 165 0.21 -2.69 -1.09
C ASP A 165 1.06 -1.43 -1.33
N LEU A 166 2.26 -1.37 -0.76
CA LEU A 166 3.19 -0.26 -1.00
C LEU A 166 3.63 -0.19 -2.46
N ASN A 167 3.86 -1.32 -3.10
CA ASN A 167 4.21 -1.36 -4.52
C ASN A 167 3.07 -0.84 -5.40
N LYS A 168 1.82 -1.09 -5.03
CA LYS A 168 0.66 -0.54 -5.73
C LYS A 168 0.54 0.98 -5.56
N LEU A 169 0.97 1.48 -4.40
CA LEU A 169 0.93 2.92 -4.09
C LEU A 169 2.06 3.70 -4.77
N LYS A 170 3.13 3.05 -5.11
CA LYS A 170 4.35 3.62 -5.69
C LYS A 170 4.17 4.36 -7.01
#